data_599a5dd01ca5b1c7959183db52bf164d
#
_entry.id   599a5dd01ca5b1c7959183db52bf164d
#
_cell.length_a   1.000
_cell.length_b   1.000
_cell.length_c   1.000
_cell.angle_alpha   90.00
_cell.angle_beta   90.00
_cell.angle_gamma   90.00
#
_symmetry.space_group_name_H-M   'P 1'
#
loop_
_entity.id
_entity.type
_entity.pdbx_description
1 polymer ?
#
loop_
_entity_poly.entity_id
_entity_poly.type
_entity_poly.pdbx_seq_one_letter_code
_entity_poly.pdbx_strand_id
1 'polypeptide(L)'
;VTFVAKDETRLWLPSNGGDRLNAVLSRNVAKTDGRSIELTNAYRKGQGSVAEATAEAARKKAAGLLYEAQRGPFVEDLSDRGVLIPALEVAYEGYPWVDLERIADECNDPAVTASDARCYYLNIPAEDVDEAWITAKQWRDLKRTDVEIPELADVYVGIDVALYHDNTAVVVVWRDDDGRFVVRSRTWDPKESGEVDVTEVMQHIRDLSFRYRIREAAFDPRFFDVPAKMLADENIPMVEIPQSSTHMIPACGFTYEQILAGNVVHNGDQVLEAHVLSAVQRSSEAGWTLSKNKSRRVIDACIAMVIAMYRAGQPQEATPEFAGAWL
;
A
#
# COMPACT_ATOMS: atom_id res chain seq x y z
N VAL A 1 -6.14 -31.09 -31.31
CA VAL A 1 -6.97 -30.23 -30.43
C VAL A 1 -7.80 -29.32 -31.33
N THR A 2 -9.13 -29.50 -31.30
CA THR A 2 -10.07 -28.73 -32.16
C THR A 2 -10.62 -27.48 -31.49
N PHE A 3 -10.57 -27.43 -30.15
CA PHE A 3 -11.00 -26.29 -29.35
C PHE A 3 -10.18 -26.12 -28.08
N VAL A 4 -9.89 -24.88 -27.71
CA VAL A 4 -9.19 -24.51 -26.46
C VAL A 4 -9.94 -23.36 -25.79
N ALA A 5 -10.30 -23.53 -24.52
CA ALA A 5 -10.74 -22.46 -23.65
C ALA A 5 -9.55 -22.02 -22.76
N LYS A 6 -9.29 -20.73 -22.74
CA LYS A 6 -8.25 -20.10 -21.93
C LYS A 6 -8.96 -19.19 -20.94
N ASP A 7 -8.68 -19.34 -19.67
CA ASP A 7 -9.31 -18.57 -18.61
C ASP A 7 -8.29 -17.74 -17.86
N GLU A 8 -8.67 -16.57 -17.38
CA GLU A 8 -7.84 -15.60 -16.65
C GLU A 8 -6.51 -15.29 -17.33
N THR A 9 -6.53 -15.10 -18.64
CA THR A 9 -5.30 -14.88 -19.44
C THR A 9 -4.54 -13.60 -19.09
N ARG A 10 -5.15 -12.69 -18.34
CA ARG A 10 -4.46 -11.55 -17.73
C ARG A 10 -3.38 -11.97 -16.72
N LEU A 11 -3.50 -13.17 -16.13
CA LEU A 11 -2.52 -13.76 -15.21
C LEU A 11 -1.45 -14.59 -15.94
N TRP A 12 -1.58 -14.81 -17.26
CA TRP A 12 -0.61 -15.56 -18.05
C TRP A 12 0.53 -14.65 -18.50
N LEU A 13 1.56 -14.57 -17.66
CA LEU A 13 2.70 -13.67 -17.81
C LEU A 13 3.94 -14.39 -18.32
N PRO A 14 4.93 -13.67 -18.92
CA PRO A 14 6.23 -14.23 -19.22
C PRO A 14 6.96 -14.78 -17.99
N SER A 15 6.79 -14.14 -16.83
CA SER A 15 7.42 -14.51 -15.56
C SER A 15 6.96 -15.87 -15.00
N ASN A 16 5.73 -16.30 -15.31
CA ASN A 16 5.18 -17.60 -14.87
C ASN A 16 5.03 -18.64 -16.01
N GLY A 17 5.52 -18.32 -17.20
CA GLY A 17 5.44 -19.22 -18.36
C GLY A 17 4.09 -19.25 -19.07
N GLY A 18 3.14 -18.39 -18.70
CA GLY A 18 1.82 -18.31 -19.32
C GLY A 18 1.86 -17.94 -20.80
N ASP A 19 2.77 -17.09 -21.21
CA ASP A 19 3.06 -16.74 -22.60
C ASP A 19 3.49 -17.95 -23.42
N ARG A 20 4.37 -18.80 -22.86
CA ARG A 20 4.84 -20.05 -23.48
C ARG A 20 3.70 -21.06 -23.62
N LEU A 21 2.88 -21.22 -22.58
CA LEU A 21 1.70 -22.09 -22.64
C LEU A 21 0.75 -21.62 -23.74
N ASN A 22 0.45 -20.31 -23.81
CA ASN A 22 -0.38 -19.74 -24.87
C ASN A 22 0.18 -20.05 -26.26
N ALA A 23 1.50 -19.89 -26.47
CA ALA A 23 2.15 -20.17 -27.74
C ALA A 23 2.02 -21.67 -28.14
N VAL A 24 2.13 -22.60 -27.20
CA VAL A 24 1.94 -24.03 -27.43
C VAL A 24 0.50 -24.34 -27.82
N LEU A 25 -0.48 -23.83 -27.06
CA LEU A 25 -1.89 -24.04 -27.33
C LEU A 25 -2.31 -23.49 -28.70
N SER A 26 -1.88 -22.28 -29.02
CA SER A 26 -2.17 -21.63 -30.32
C SER A 26 -1.61 -22.42 -31.51
N ARG A 27 -0.38 -22.94 -31.41
CA ARG A 27 0.19 -23.82 -32.46
C ARG A 27 -0.57 -25.13 -32.61
N ASN A 28 -1.06 -25.71 -31.53
CA ASN A 28 -1.82 -26.97 -31.59
C ASN A 28 -3.21 -26.76 -32.20
N VAL A 29 -3.85 -25.63 -31.91
CA VAL A 29 -5.14 -25.25 -32.53
C VAL A 29 -4.94 -25.01 -34.03
N ALA A 30 -3.88 -24.29 -34.43
CA ALA A 30 -3.60 -23.99 -35.83
C ALA A 30 -3.37 -25.25 -36.70
N LYS A 31 -2.79 -26.34 -36.14
CA LYS A 31 -2.56 -27.59 -36.86
C LYS A 31 -3.83 -28.36 -37.23
N THR A 32 -4.92 -28.07 -36.57
CA THR A 32 -6.18 -28.83 -36.70
C THR A 32 -7.36 -27.98 -37.19
N ASP A 33 -7.08 -26.81 -37.70
CA ASP A 33 -8.11 -25.79 -38.02
C ASP A 33 -9.11 -25.55 -36.87
N GLY A 34 -8.58 -25.63 -35.64
CA GLY A 34 -9.36 -25.46 -34.41
C GLY A 34 -9.67 -24.01 -34.11
N ARG A 35 -10.38 -23.81 -32.99
CA ARG A 35 -10.72 -22.47 -32.47
C ARG A 35 -10.30 -22.37 -31.01
N SER A 36 -10.12 -21.14 -30.55
CA SER A 36 -9.93 -20.89 -29.11
C SER A 36 -10.82 -19.75 -28.65
N ILE A 37 -11.25 -19.83 -27.41
CA ILE A 37 -11.88 -18.73 -26.67
C ILE A 37 -10.95 -18.31 -25.55
N GLU A 38 -10.92 -17.01 -25.27
CA GLU A 38 -10.16 -16.42 -24.19
C GLU A 38 -11.13 -15.59 -23.32
N LEU A 39 -11.17 -15.93 -22.06
CA LEU A 39 -12.05 -15.30 -21.06
C LEU A 39 -11.15 -14.68 -20.00
N THR A 40 -11.37 -13.41 -19.70
CA THR A 40 -10.52 -12.71 -18.72
C THR A 40 -11.11 -11.36 -18.34
N ASN A 41 -10.81 -10.89 -17.15
CA ASN A 41 -10.97 -9.49 -16.80
C ASN A 41 -9.87 -8.64 -17.44
N ALA A 42 -9.96 -7.32 -17.25
CA ALA A 42 -8.96 -6.39 -17.77
C ALA A 42 -7.54 -6.71 -17.31
N TYR A 43 -6.59 -6.42 -18.14
CA TYR A 43 -5.16 -6.64 -17.90
C TYR A 43 -4.49 -5.40 -17.32
N ARG A 44 -3.29 -5.58 -16.73
CA ARG A 44 -2.39 -4.48 -16.37
C ARG A 44 -1.47 -4.20 -17.55
N LYS A 45 -1.44 -2.95 -18.02
CA LYS A 45 -0.60 -2.52 -19.14
C LYS A 45 0.89 -2.61 -18.78
N GLY A 46 1.69 -3.13 -19.70
CA GLY A 46 3.14 -3.24 -19.56
C GLY A 46 3.61 -4.52 -18.87
N GLN A 47 2.73 -5.39 -18.38
CA GLN A 47 3.10 -6.69 -17.80
C GLN A 47 3.35 -7.76 -18.86
N GLY A 48 2.95 -7.53 -20.12
CA GLY A 48 3.13 -8.47 -21.21
C GLY A 48 2.27 -9.73 -21.07
N SER A 49 1.09 -9.61 -20.44
CA SER A 49 0.17 -10.74 -20.32
C SER A 49 -0.41 -11.17 -21.66
N VAL A 50 -0.92 -12.40 -21.73
CA VAL A 50 -1.61 -12.90 -22.93
C VAL A 50 -2.83 -12.02 -23.25
N ALA A 51 -3.62 -11.62 -22.26
CA ALA A 51 -4.75 -10.72 -22.43
C ALA A 51 -4.34 -9.35 -23.00
N GLU A 52 -3.22 -8.78 -22.55
CA GLU A 52 -2.67 -7.54 -23.10
C GLU A 52 -2.29 -7.68 -24.59
N ALA A 53 -1.60 -8.76 -24.92
CA ALA A 53 -1.21 -9.06 -26.29
C ALA A 53 -2.44 -9.26 -27.21
N THR A 54 -3.47 -9.94 -26.70
CA THR A 54 -4.76 -10.13 -27.43
C THR A 54 -5.47 -8.80 -27.64
N ALA A 55 -5.54 -7.95 -26.62
CA ALA A 55 -6.13 -6.61 -26.75
C ALA A 55 -5.36 -5.71 -27.73
N GLU A 56 -4.02 -5.83 -27.77
CA GLU A 56 -3.22 -5.12 -28.77
C GLU A 56 -3.46 -5.62 -30.20
N ALA A 57 -3.55 -6.96 -30.38
CA ALA A 57 -3.90 -7.56 -31.65
C ALA A 57 -5.27 -7.10 -32.13
N ALA A 58 -6.25 -7.00 -31.24
CA ALA A 58 -7.59 -6.48 -31.54
C ALA A 58 -7.54 -5.01 -31.98
N ARG A 59 -6.78 -4.16 -31.30
CA ARG A 59 -6.57 -2.75 -31.71
C ARG A 59 -5.94 -2.62 -33.09
N LYS A 60 -5.06 -3.55 -33.43
CA LYS A 60 -4.42 -3.63 -34.76
C LYS A 60 -5.31 -4.33 -35.80
N LYS A 61 -6.55 -4.69 -35.45
CA LYS A 61 -7.53 -5.38 -36.32
C LYS A 61 -6.98 -6.69 -36.90
N ALA A 62 -6.34 -7.51 -36.07
CA ALA A 62 -5.80 -8.78 -36.49
C ALA A 62 -6.89 -9.69 -37.09
N ALA A 63 -6.59 -10.28 -38.26
CA ALA A 63 -7.54 -11.14 -38.96
C ALA A 63 -7.86 -12.41 -38.14
N GLY A 64 -9.15 -12.80 -38.13
CA GLY A 64 -9.61 -13.99 -37.43
C GLY A 64 -9.76 -13.85 -35.90
N LEU A 65 -9.62 -12.63 -35.37
CA LEU A 65 -9.86 -12.31 -33.96
C LEU A 65 -11.18 -11.58 -33.81
N LEU A 66 -12.11 -12.18 -33.05
CA LEU A 66 -13.25 -11.49 -32.48
C LEU A 66 -12.87 -11.06 -31.05
N TYR A 67 -13.04 -9.77 -30.73
CA TYR A 67 -12.73 -9.23 -29.41
C TYR A 67 -13.91 -8.39 -28.92
N GLU A 68 -14.43 -8.76 -27.78
CA GLU A 68 -15.50 -8.04 -27.10
C GLU A 68 -15.05 -7.71 -25.67
N ALA A 69 -15.34 -6.53 -25.20
CA ALA A 69 -15.03 -6.09 -23.84
C ALA A 69 -16.11 -5.14 -23.33
N GLN A 70 -16.93 -5.61 -22.42
CA GLN A 70 -17.87 -4.77 -21.68
C GLN A 70 -17.13 -4.09 -20.54
N ARG A 71 -17.24 -2.77 -20.43
CA ARG A 71 -16.50 -1.96 -19.47
C ARG A 71 -17.39 -0.91 -18.84
N GLY A 72 -17.23 -0.71 -17.55
CA GLY A 72 -17.77 0.46 -16.86
C GLY A 72 -16.97 1.73 -17.19
N PRO A 73 -17.55 2.91 -16.99
CA PRO A 73 -16.80 4.17 -17.02
C PRO A 73 -15.75 4.22 -15.91
N PHE A 74 -14.73 5.06 -16.11
CA PHE A 74 -13.69 5.26 -15.10
C PHE A 74 -14.26 6.00 -13.89
N VAL A 75 -14.00 5.47 -12.70
CA VAL A 75 -14.35 6.08 -11.41
C VAL A 75 -13.05 6.42 -10.67
N GLU A 76 -12.86 7.69 -10.35
CA GLU A 76 -11.67 8.17 -9.65
C GLU A 76 -11.71 7.80 -8.16
N ASP A 77 -12.82 8.09 -7.51
CA ASP A 77 -13.05 7.76 -6.08
C ASP A 77 -14.06 6.61 -5.96
N LEU A 78 -13.54 5.41 -5.70
CA LEU A 78 -14.38 4.21 -5.54
C LEU A 78 -15.18 4.22 -4.23
N SER A 79 -14.88 5.11 -3.29
CA SER A 79 -15.66 5.26 -2.07
C SER A 79 -16.97 6.04 -2.28
N ASP A 80 -17.06 6.81 -3.35
CA ASP A 80 -18.29 7.51 -3.75
C ASP A 80 -19.26 6.54 -4.43
N ARG A 81 -20.17 5.95 -3.65
CA ARG A 81 -21.21 5.04 -4.15
C ARG A 81 -22.15 5.68 -5.16
N GLY A 82 -22.35 7.00 -5.08
CA GLY A 82 -23.17 7.74 -6.04
C GLY A 82 -22.61 7.73 -7.46
N VAL A 83 -21.31 7.52 -7.61
CA VAL A 83 -20.61 7.39 -8.90
C VAL A 83 -20.29 5.93 -9.21
N LEU A 84 -19.90 5.14 -8.22
CA LEU A 84 -19.47 3.76 -8.40
C LEU A 84 -20.64 2.85 -8.85
N ILE A 85 -21.81 2.91 -8.19
CA ILE A 85 -22.95 2.05 -8.53
C ILE A 85 -23.40 2.24 -9.99
N PRO A 86 -23.63 3.46 -10.48
CA PRO A 86 -23.94 3.68 -11.90
C PRO A 86 -22.87 3.15 -12.86
N ALA A 87 -21.59 3.23 -12.47
CA ALA A 87 -20.51 2.68 -13.29
C ALA A 87 -20.54 1.14 -13.34
N LEU A 88 -20.85 0.50 -12.23
CA LEU A 88 -21.07 -0.95 -12.17
C LEU A 88 -22.31 -1.39 -12.96
N GLU A 89 -23.40 -0.62 -12.94
CA GLU A 89 -24.58 -0.91 -13.77
C GLU A 89 -24.22 -1.00 -15.26
N VAL A 90 -23.33 -0.13 -15.73
CA VAL A 90 -22.83 -0.19 -17.12
C VAL A 90 -21.93 -1.41 -17.33
N ALA A 91 -21.03 -1.71 -16.39
CA ALA A 91 -20.11 -2.85 -16.49
C ALA A 91 -20.85 -4.20 -16.49
N TYR A 92 -21.99 -4.28 -15.78
CA TYR A 92 -22.80 -5.49 -15.63
C TYR A 92 -24.14 -5.41 -16.34
N GLU A 93 -24.27 -4.53 -17.35
CA GLU A 93 -25.48 -4.44 -18.16
C GLU A 93 -25.82 -5.81 -18.78
N GLY A 94 -27.05 -6.26 -18.58
CA GLY A 94 -27.54 -7.57 -19.04
C GLY A 94 -27.32 -8.71 -18.02
N TYR A 95 -26.77 -8.45 -16.84
CA TYR A 95 -26.51 -9.45 -15.79
C TYR A 95 -27.30 -9.12 -14.49
N PRO A 96 -28.65 -9.23 -14.50
CA PRO A 96 -29.50 -8.74 -13.39
C PRO A 96 -29.36 -9.56 -12.09
N TRP A 97 -28.63 -10.67 -12.11
CA TRP A 97 -28.37 -11.50 -10.94
C TRP A 97 -27.14 -11.06 -10.13
N VAL A 98 -26.38 -10.04 -10.62
CA VAL A 98 -25.18 -9.54 -9.95
C VAL A 98 -25.58 -8.56 -8.88
N ASP A 99 -25.09 -8.74 -7.65
CA ASP A 99 -25.28 -7.85 -6.53
C ASP A 99 -24.24 -6.71 -6.58
N LEU A 100 -24.66 -5.57 -7.11
CA LEU A 100 -23.78 -4.41 -7.31
C LEU A 100 -23.39 -3.74 -6.00
N GLU A 101 -24.25 -3.80 -4.98
CA GLU A 101 -23.93 -3.25 -3.65
C GLU A 101 -22.78 -4.06 -3.00
N ARG A 102 -22.86 -5.38 -3.09
CA ARG A 102 -21.79 -6.24 -2.63
C ARG A 102 -20.48 -6.00 -3.39
N ILE A 103 -20.53 -5.80 -4.71
CA ILE A 103 -19.34 -5.44 -5.49
C ILE A 103 -18.78 -4.10 -5.04
N ALA A 104 -19.62 -3.13 -4.73
CA ALA A 104 -19.17 -1.83 -4.22
C ALA A 104 -18.50 -1.94 -2.86
N ASP A 105 -18.95 -2.87 -1.98
CA ASP A 105 -18.26 -3.18 -0.73
C ASP A 105 -16.87 -3.78 -1.00
N GLU A 106 -16.77 -4.75 -1.89
CA GLU A 106 -15.50 -5.37 -2.29
C GLU A 106 -14.53 -4.36 -2.93
N CYS A 107 -15.02 -3.40 -3.71
CA CYS A 107 -14.18 -2.32 -4.27
C CYS A 107 -13.54 -1.45 -3.20
N ASN A 108 -14.11 -1.41 -2.00
CA ASN A 108 -13.65 -0.65 -0.85
C ASN A 108 -13.01 -1.52 0.24
N ASP A 109 -12.81 -2.82 -0.01
CA ASP A 109 -12.07 -3.69 0.89
C ASP A 109 -10.61 -3.22 0.98
N PRO A 110 -10.06 -3.02 2.19
CA PRO A 110 -8.66 -2.60 2.38
C PRO A 110 -7.62 -3.54 1.76
N ALA A 111 -7.96 -4.80 1.53
CA ALA A 111 -7.09 -5.76 0.85
C ALA A 111 -7.06 -5.59 -0.68
N VAL A 112 -8.01 -4.82 -1.25
CA VAL A 112 -8.16 -4.61 -2.69
C VAL A 112 -7.64 -3.22 -3.06
N THR A 113 -6.68 -3.15 -3.98
CA THR A 113 -6.23 -1.84 -4.49
C THR A 113 -7.27 -1.24 -5.42
N ALA A 114 -7.34 0.09 -5.51
CA ALA A 114 -8.23 0.77 -6.44
C ALA A 114 -8.01 0.34 -7.91
N SER A 115 -6.75 0.06 -8.26
CA SER A 115 -6.36 -0.47 -9.57
C SER A 115 -6.94 -1.87 -9.81
N ASP A 116 -6.85 -2.76 -8.80
CA ASP A 116 -7.43 -4.09 -8.88
C ASP A 116 -8.95 -4.03 -8.99
N ALA A 117 -9.60 -3.22 -8.16
CA ALA A 117 -11.05 -3.04 -8.21
C ALA A 117 -11.52 -2.58 -9.59
N ARG A 118 -10.82 -1.62 -10.22
CA ARG A 118 -11.14 -1.19 -11.59
C ARG A 118 -10.91 -2.29 -12.62
N CYS A 119 -9.84 -3.07 -12.49
CA CYS A 119 -9.56 -4.20 -13.38
C CYS A 119 -10.61 -5.30 -13.25
N TYR A 120 -10.96 -5.69 -12.01
CA TYR A 120 -11.83 -6.83 -11.74
C TYR A 120 -13.31 -6.50 -11.97
N TYR A 121 -13.76 -5.34 -11.49
CA TYR A 121 -15.18 -5.04 -11.40
C TYR A 121 -15.67 -4.05 -12.46
N LEU A 122 -14.82 -3.13 -12.91
CA LEU A 122 -15.15 -2.22 -14.01
C LEU A 122 -14.56 -2.65 -15.36
N ASN A 123 -13.77 -3.72 -15.38
CA ASN A 123 -13.09 -4.24 -16.57
C ASN A 123 -12.25 -3.18 -17.30
N ILE A 124 -11.62 -2.27 -16.55
CA ILE A 124 -10.78 -1.19 -17.07
C ILE A 124 -9.33 -1.63 -17.01
N PRO A 125 -8.60 -1.70 -18.16
CA PRO A 125 -7.16 -1.99 -18.13
C PRO A 125 -6.43 -0.96 -17.27
N ALA A 126 -5.81 -1.44 -16.19
CA ALA A 126 -4.97 -0.56 -15.39
C ALA A 126 -3.70 -0.24 -16.16
N GLU A 127 -3.30 1.01 -16.12
CA GLU A 127 -1.91 1.33 -16.34
C GLU A 127 -1.15 0.87 -15.09
N ASP A 128 0.12 0.47 -15.24
CA ASP A 128 1.06 0.47 -14.12
C ASP A 128 1.36 1.95 -13.77
N VAL A 129 0.30 2.74 -13.65
CA VAL A 129 0.39 4.06 -13.10
C VAL A 129 0.39 3.82 -11.60
N ASP A 130 1.48 4.19 -10.99
CA ASP A 130 1.62 4.29 -9.54
C ASP A 130 0.39 5.02 -8.98
N GLU A 131 -0.63 4.30 -8.55
CA GLU A 131 -1.82 4.92 -7.97
C GLU A 131 -1.48 5.38 -6.57
N ALA A 132 -1.71 6.66 -6.32
CA ALA A 132 -1.61 7.18 -4.97
C ALA A 132 -2.53 6.34 -4.06
N TRP A 133 -1.99 5.81 -2.97
CA TRP A 133 -2.76 4.98 -2.04
C TRP A 133 -3.88 5.75 -1.33
N ILE A 134 -3.72 7.08 -1.20
CA ILE A 134 -4.74 8.01 -0.69
C ILE A 134 -4.72 9.30 -1.53
N THR A 135 -5.86 9.98 -1.56
CA THR A 135 -5.98 11.27 -2.22
C THR A 135 -5.48 12.42 -1.34
N ALA A 136 -5.05 13.51 -1.95
CA ALA A 136 -4.66 14.72 -1.23
C ALA A 136 -5.83 15.31 -0.40
N LYS A 137 -7.08 15.07 -0.80
CA LYS A 137 -8.26 15.49 -0.04
C LYS A 137 -8.40 14.67 1.24
N GLN A 138 -8.34 13.32 1.13
CA GLN A 138 -8.41 12.43 2.31
C GLN A 138 -7.35 12.81 3.34
N TRP A 139 -6.09 13.04 2.91
CA TRP A 139 -5.03 13.44 3.84
C TRP A 139 -5.30 14.80 4.47
N ARG A 140 -5.66 15.82 3.68
CA ARG A 140 -5.90 17.18 4.20
C ARG A 140 -7.07 17.27 5.17
N ASP A 141 -8.11 16.46 4.99
CA ASP A 141 -9.28 16.45 5.87
C ASP A 141 -8.92 15.96 7.29
N LEU A 142 -7.79 15.29 7.48
CA LEU A 142 -7.26 14.77 8.76
C LEU A 142 -6.42 15.81 9.52
N LYS A 143 -6.14 16.96 8.93
CA LYS A 143 -5.29 17.99 9.56
C LYS A 143 -5.97 18.62 10.77
N ARG A 144 -5.26 18.60 11.92
CA ARG A 144 -5.64 19.30 13.16
C ARG A 144 -4.38 19.93 13.76
N THR A 145 -4.30 21.25 13.78
CA THR A 145 -3.12 21.99 14.26
C THR A 145 -3.18 22.30 15.75
N ASP A 146 -4.32 22.10 16.36
CA ASP A 146 -4.64 22.36 17.77
C ASP A 146 -4.40 21.14 18.69
N VAL A 147 -4.09 19.99 18.13
CA VAL A 147 -3.84 18.76 18.88
C VAL A 147 -2.32 18.57 19.05
N GLU A 148 -1.84 18.54 20.30
CA GLU A 148 -0.45 18.27 20.64
C GLU A 148 -0.34 16.95 21.43
N ILE A 149 0.80 16.27 21.29
CA ILE A 149 1.11 15.08 22.08
C ILE A 149 1.51 15.56 23.49
N PRO A 150 0.80 15.12 24.56
CA PRO A 150 1.11 15.53 25.92
C PRO A 150 2.52 15.09 26.36
N GLU A 151 3.15 15.84 27.25
CA GLU A 151 4.38 15.37 27.89
C GLU A 151 4.14 14.08 28.67
N LEU A 152 5.12 13.21 28.67
CA LEU A 152 5.03 11.88 29.28
C LEU A 152 3.91 10.97 28.74
N ALA A 153 3.33 11.30 27.58
CA ALA A 153 2.39 10.42 26.91
C ALA A 153 3.09 9.11 26.48
N ASP A 154 2.33 8.03 26.44
CA ASP A 154 2.77 6.75 25.90
C ASP A 154 2.77 6.81 24.38
N VAL A 155 3.95 6.71 23.76
CA VAL A 155 4.12 6.87 22.31
C VAL A 155 4.79 5.66 21.68
N TYR A 156 4.51 5.49 20.38
CA TYR A 156 5.19 4.55 19.50
C TYR A 156 6.00 5.33 18.47
N VAL A 157 7.20 4.87 18.22
CA VAL A 157 8.12 5.52 17.28
C VAL A 157 8.39 4.58 16.11
N GLY A 158 8.26 5.07 14.89
CA GLY A 158 8.67 4.38 13.67
C GLY A 158 9.91 5.06 13.11
N ILE A 159 10.88 4.28 12.68
CA ILE A 159 12.16 4.74 12.20
C ILE A 159 12.43 4.07 10.85
N ASP A 160 12.58 4.88 9.80
CA ASP A 160 13.01 4.41 8.48
C ASP A 160 14.30 5.14 8.10
N VAL A 161 15.39 4.38 8.01
CA VAL A 161 16.75 4.91 7.80
C VAL A 161 17.25 4.53 6.42
N ALA A 162 17.63 5.55 5.65
CA ALA A 162 18.43 5.40 4.45
C ALA A 162 19.79 6.07 4.66
N LEU A 163 20.88 5.33 4.47
CA LEU A 163 22.22 5.89 4.66
C LEU A 163 22.68 6.74 3.48
N TYR A 164 22.21 6.44 2.25
CA TYR A 164 22.70 7.07 1.03
C TYR A 164 21.55 7.43 0.11
N HIS A 165 21.57 8.69 -0.39
CA HIS A 165 20.68 9.21 -1.45
C HIS A 165 19.16 9.20 -1.15
N ASP A 166 18.72 8.75 0.01
CA ASP A 166 17.34 8.76 0.48
C ASP A 166 17.24 9.46 1.83
N ASN A 167 16.03 9.86 2.23
CA ASN A 167 15.80 10.53 3.49
C ASN A 167 15.75 9.52 4.64
N THR A 168 16.11 9.97 5.84
CA THR A 168 15.80 9.26 7.07
C THR A 168 14.62 9.92 7.75
N ALA A 169 13.73 9.15 8.32
CA ALA A 169 12.54 9.65 9.01
C ALA A 169 12.32 8.98 10.36
N VAL A 170 11.93 9.78 11.33
CA VAL A 170 11.42 9.34 12.63
C VAL A 170 10.01 9.89 12.79
N VAL A 171 9.05 9.01 13.03
CA VAL A 171 7.65 9.35 13.22
C VAL A 171 7.20 8.89 14.59
N VAL A 172 6.60 9.82 15.34
CA VAL A 172 6.00 9.57 16.66
C VAL A 172 4.49 9.45 16.50
N VAL A 173 3.91 8.42 17.08
CA VAL A 173 2.48 8.19 17.13
C VAL A 173 2.01 8.08 18.57
N TRP A 174 1.03 8.87 18.92
CA TRP A 174 0.30 8.81 20.17
C TRP A 174 -1.15 8.44 19.91
N ARG A 175 -1.70 7.55 20.71
CA ARG A 175 -3.14 7.26 20.67
C ARG A 175 -3.85 8.09 21.72
N ASP A 176 -4.69 9.03 21.27
CA ASP A 176 -5.43 9.91 22.17
C ASP A 176 -6.59 9.21 22.89
N ASP A 177 -7.28 9.90 23.79
CA ASP A 177 -8.37 9.36 24.59
C ASP A 177 -9.60 8.97 23.74
N ASP A 178 -9.75 9.57 22.55
CA ASP A 178 -10.78 9.21 21.56
C ASP A 178 -10.36 8.01 20.70
N GLY A 179 -9.14 7.49 20.89
CA GLY A 179 -8.58 6.38 20.14
C GLY A 179 -7.96 6.75 18.79
N ARG A 180 -7.83 8.06 18.48
CA ARG A 180 -7.22 8.54 17.25
C ARG A 180 -5.70 8.51 17.33
N PHE A 181 -5.06 8.34 16.19
CA PHE A 181 -3.61 8.31 16.03
C PHE A 181 -3.08 9.70 15.71
N VAL A 182 -2.48 10.36 16.68
CA VAL A 182 -1.83 11.67 16.51
C VAL A 182 -0.40 11.46 16.05
N VAL A 183 -0.08 11.94 14.85
CA VAL A 183 1.19 11.70 14.15
C VAL A 183 2.04 12.98 14.14
N ARG A 184 3.32 12.85 14.47
CA ARG A 184 4.35 13.87 14.31
C ARG A 184 5.59 13.26 13.65
N SER A 185 6.21 13.99 12.74
CA SER A 185 7.37 13.52 11.98
C SER A 185 8.55 14.46 12.08
N ARG A 186 9.72 13.89 11.94
CA ARG A 186 10.97 14.60 11.65
C ARG A 186 11.74 13.83 10.59
N THR A 187 12.24 14.54 9.59
CA THR A 187 13.02 13.98 8.49
C THR A 187 14.40 14.64 8.42
N TRP A 188 15.36 13.87 7.91
CA TRP A 188 16.71 14.32 7.62
C TRP A 188 16.98 14.04 6.14
N ASP A 189 17.25 15.09 5.41
CA ASP A 189 17.71 15.00 4.03
C ASP A 189 19.20 14.65 4.00
N PRO A 190 19.69 13.87 3.03
CA PRO A 190 21.11 13.64 2.87
C PRO A 190 21.81 14.99 2.67
N LYS A 191 22.96 15.17 3.39
CA LYS A 191 23.82 16.35 3.21
C LYS A 191 24.40 16.36 1.78
N GLU A 192 25.12 17.42 1.41
CA GLU A 192 25.82 17.50 0.11
C GLU A 192 26.79 16.33 -0.14
N SER A 193 27.27 15.68 0.95
CA SER A 193 28.03 14.43 0.90
C SER A 193 27.21 13.20 0.46
N GLY A 194 25.87 13.31 0.40
CA GLY A 194 24.96 12.20 0.11
C GLY A 194 24.66 11.29 1.30
N GLU A 195 25.06 11.67 2.51
CA GLU A 195 24.89 10.88 3.73
C GLU A 195 24.05 11.62 4.79
N VAL A 196 23.23 10.84 5.53
CA VAL A 196 22.51 11.33 6.72
C VAL A 196 23.37 11.12 7.95
N ASP A 197 23.43 12.12 8.84
CA ASP A 197 24.12 11.99 10.12
C ASP A 197 23.27 11.19 11.12
N VAL A 198 23.58 9.91 11.23
CA VAL A 198 22.88 8.98 12.14
C VAL A 198 22.96 9.43 13.60
N THR A 199 23.99 10.19 13.98
CA THR A 199 24.15 10.72 15.35
C THR A 199 23.04 11.73 15.68
N GLU A 200 22.65 12.57 14.71
CA GLU A 200 21.52 13.50 14.87
C GLU A 200 20.19 12.75 15.03
N VAL A 201 20.00 11.64 14.29
CA VAL A 201 18.81 10.78 14.41
C VAL A 201 18.76 10.14 15.79
N MET A 202 19.86 9.56 16.25
CA MET A 202 19.94 8.97 17.60
C MET A 202 19.68 10.01 18.69
N GLN A 203 20.26 11.22 18.55
CA GLN A 203 20.02 12.29 19.52
C GLN A 203 18.54 12.68 19.58
N HIS A 204 17.88 12.78 18.43
CA HIS A 204 16.45 13.05 18.41
C HIS A 204 15.61 11.95 19.11
N ILE A 205 15.97 10.68 18.94
CA ILE A 205 15.29 9.56 19.64
C ILE A 205 15.51 9.67 21.16
N ARG A 206 16.71 10.06 21.61
CA ARG A 206 16.97 10.35 23.05
C ARG A 206 16.10 11.51 23.54
N ASP A 207 16.03 12.61 22.77
CA ASP A 207 15.19 13.76 23.13
C ASP A 207 13.71 13.37 23.25
N LEU A 208 13.24 12.49 22.36
CA LEU A 208 11.89 11.93 22.47
C LEU A 208 11.69 11.10 23.74
N SER A 209 12.68 10.31 24.15
CA SER A 209 12.61 9.48 25.38
C SER A 209 12.60 10.31 26.66
N PHE A 210 13.16 11.54 26.64
CA PHE A 210 13.05 12.49 27.76
C PHE A 210 11.68 13.17 27.81
N ARG A 211 11.06 13.35 26.64
CA ARG A 211 9.76 14.05 26.53
C ARG A 211 8.57 13.11 26.69
N TYR A 212 8.68 11.89 26.21
CA TYR A 212 7.59 10.91 26.16
C TYR A 212 8.01 9.57 26.76
N ARG A 213 7.03 8.75 27.09
CA ARG A 213 7.26 7.34 27.42
C ARG A 213 7.20 6.53 26.12
N ILE A 214 8.35 6.25 25.53
CA ILE A 214 8.42 5.41 24.35
C ILE A 214 8.05 3.99 24.76
N ARG A 215 6.95 3.45 24.21
CA ARG A 215 6.54 2.06 24.40
C ARG A 215 7.32 1.12 23.49
N GLU A 216 7.50 1.55 22.24
CA GLU A 216 8.30 0.84 21.24
C GLU A 216 8.89 1.85 20.27
N ALA A 217 10.15 1.64 19.88
CA ALA A 217 10.82 2.31 18.77
C ALA A 217 11.11 1.26 17.69
N ALA A 218 10.24 1.18 16.70
CA ALA A 218 10.26 0.16 15.65
C ALA A 218 11.10 0.62 14.45
N PHE A 219 12.00 -0.24 13.97
CA PHE A 219 12.95 0.08 12.90
C PHE A 219 13.24 -1.11 11.99
N ASP A 220 13.66 -0.84 10.74
CA ASP A 220 14.24 -1.88 9.86
C ASP A 220 15.71 -2.10 10.25
N PRO A 221 16.11 -3.35 10.57
CA PRO A 221 17.48 -3.63 11.00
C PRO A 221 18.55 -3.40 9.92
N ARG A 222 18.15 -3.29 8.65
CA ARG A 222 19.07 -3.29 7.50
C ARG A 222 20.18 -2.23 7.57
N PHE A 223 19.89 -1.04 8.09
CA PHE A 223 20.86 0.06 8.17
C PHE A 223 20.96 0.71 9.56
N PHE A 224 20.20 0.24 10.53
CA PHE A 224 20.11 0.86 11.85
C PHE A 224 20.44 -0.09 13.02
N ASP A 225 20.95 -1.29 12.75
CA ASP A 225 21.21 -2.33 13.77
C ASP A 225 22.18 -1.87 14.86
N VAL A 226 23.31 -1.26 14.50
CA VAL A 226 24.31 -0.78 15.49
C VAL A 226 23.78 0.40 16.30
N PRO A 227 23.23 1.48 15.71
CA PRO A 227 22.59 2.55 16.45
C PRO A 227 21.45 2.08 17.35
N ALA A 228 20.63 1.14 16.90
CA ALA A 228 19.53 0.60 17.69
C ALA A 228 20.03 -0.14 18.95
N LYS A 229 21.11 -0.93 18.86
CA LYS A 229 21.74 -1.57 20.03
C LYS A 229 22.24 -0.55 21.03
N MET A 230 22.88 0.53 20.58
CA MET A 230 23.32 1.61 21.46
C MET A 230 22.16 2.28 22.19
N LEU A 231 21.03 2.54 21.48
CA LEU A 231 19.83 3.11 22.08
C LEU A 231 19.15 2.12 23.04
N ALA A 232 19.16 0.82 22.73
CA ALA A 232 18.66 -0.22 23.62
C ALA A 232 19.47 -0.33 24.92
N ASP A 233 20.79 -0.19 24.85
CA ASP A 233 21.67 -0.14 26.03
C ASP A 233 21.35 1.09 26.93
N GLU A 234 20.75 2.13 26.35
CA GLU A 234 20.26 3.32 27.07
C GLU A 234 18.79 3.14 27.58
N ASN A 235 18.24 1.93 27.55
CA ASN A 235 16.88 1.56 27.94
C ASN A 235 15.77 2.13 27.05
N ILE A 236 16.03 2.47 25.79
CA ILE A 236 15.01 2.79 24.81
C ILE A 236 14.52 1.46 24.20
N PRO A 237 13.18 1.18 24.22
CA PRO A 237 12.64 -0.12 23.80
C PRO A 237 12.67 -0.25 22.27
N MET A 238 13.81 -0.65 21.71
CA MET A 238 14.01 -0.85 20.27
C MET A 238 13.40 -2.16 19.80
N VAL A 239 12.61 -2.14 18.72
CA VAL A 239 11.91 -3.31 18.15
C VAL A 239 12.23 -3.44 16.66
N GLU A 240 12.77 -4.58 16.26
CA GLU A 240 13.07 -4.86 14.86
C GLU A 240 11.80 -5.22 14.08
N ILE A 241 11.54 -4.49 13.01
CA ILE A 241 10.45 -4.74 12.07
C ILE A 241 11.03 -4.76 10.65
N PRO A 242 11.43 -5.93 10.14
CA PRO A 242 11.91 -6.05 8.77
C PRO A 242 10.83 -5.61 7.76
N GLN A 243 11.21 -4.83 6.76
CA GLN A 243 10.30 -4.37 5.70
C GLN A 243 9.97 -5.50 4.70
N SER A 244 9.62 -6.67 5.21
CA SER A 244 9.13 -7.81 4.41
C SER A 244 7.62 -7.72 4.18
N SER A 245 7.12 -8.41 3.15
CA SER A 245 5.69 -8.48 2.86
C SER A 245 4.85 -8.93 4.06
N THR A 246 5.38 -9.86 4.86
CA THR A 246 4.70 -10.37 6.07
C THR A 246 4.38 -9.28 7.10
N HIS A 247 5.27 -8.29 7.24
CA HIS A 247 5.09 -7.19 8.19
C HIS A 247 4.41 -5.98 7.54
N MET A 248 4.79 -5.67 6.29
CA MET A 248 4.32 -4.45 5.64
C MET A 248 2.90 -4.55 5.10
N ILE A 249 2.44 -5.72 4.63
CA ILE A 249 1.05 -5.88 4.14
C ILE A 249 0.04 -5.53 5.25
N PRO A 250 0.06 -6.15 6.44
CA PRO A 250 -0.88 -5.81 7.49
C PRO A 250 -0.70 -4.37 8.01
N ALA A 251 0.53 -3.85 8.05
CA ALA A 251 0.78 -2.48 8.50
C ALA A 251 0.23 -1.43 7.53
N CYS A 252 0.41 -1.62 6.23
CA CYS A 252 -0.15 -0.75 5.19
C CYS A 252 -1.69 -0.80 5.20
N GLY A 253 -2.28 -1.99 5.26
CA GLY A 253 -3.73 -2.17 5.33
C GLY A 253 -4.33 -1.48 6.56
N PHE A 254 -3.78 -1.73 7.75
CA PHE A 254 -4.22 -1.09 8.98
C PHE A 254 -4.17 0.45 8.88
N THR A 255 -3.03 1.01 8.43
CA THR A 255 -2.89 2.47 8.32
C THR A 255 -3.88 3.08 7.32
N TYR A 256 -4.08 2.40 6.19
CA TYR A 256 -5.07 2.80 5.19
C TYR A 256 -6.49 2.86 5.77
N GLU A 257 -6.91 1.82 6.51
CA GLU A 257 -8.21 1.78 7.20
C GLU A 257 -8.37 2.96 8.18
N GLN A 258 -7.34 3.24 8.99
CA GLN A 258 -7.40 4.33 9.96
C GLN A 258 -7.50 5.72 9.28
N ILE A 259 -6.83 5.89 8.14
CA ILE A 259 -6.93 7.12 7.33
C ILE A 259 -8.37 7.27 6.79
N LEU A 260 -8.93 6.23 6.19
CA LEU A 260 -10.29 6.26 5.64
C LEU A 260 -11.37 6.46 6.71
N ALA A 261 -11.15 5.88 7.90
CA ALA A 261 -12.06 6.04 9.04
C ALA A 261 -11.97 7.44 9.71
N GLY A 262 -11.02 8.29 9.29
CA GLY A 262 -10.82 9.61 9.91
C GLY A 262 -10.13 9.56 11.28
N ASN A 263 -9.51 8.44 11.62
CA ASN A 263 -8.88 8.20 12.93
C ASN A 263 -7.42 8.68 13.01
N VAL A 264 -6.90 9.32 11.98
CA VAL A 264 -5.53 9.88 11.96
C VAL A 264 -5.59 11.39 12.13
N VAL A 265 -4.68 11.95 12.92
CA VAL A 265 -4.53 13.39 13.14
C VAL A 265 -3.09 13.79 12.88
N HIS A 266 -2.87 14.78 12.04
CA HIS A 266 -1.56 15.36 11.80
C HIS A 266 -1.59 16.90 11.86
N ASN A 267 -0.44 17.53 12.09
CA ASN A 267 -0.32 18.99 12.21
C ASN A 267 -0.22 19.73 10.87
N GLY A 268 -0.18 19.02 9.75
CA GLY A 268 0.01 19.61 8.42
C GLY A 268 1.48 19.79 8.04
N ASP A 269 2.36 18.95 8.57
CA ASP A 269 3.75 18.88 8.15
C ASP A 269 3.83 18.59 6.64
N GLN A 270 4.45 19.52 5.90
CA GLN A 270 4.51 19.46 4.43
C GLN A 270 5.42 18.35 3.92
N VAL A 271 6.45 17.97 4.68
CA VAL A 271 7.36 16.88 4.29
C VAL A 271 6.66 15.55 4.46
N LEU A 272 5.96 15.33 5.58
CA LEU A 272 5.14 14.14 5.78
C LEU A 272 4.04 14.04 4.70
N GLU A 273 3.33 15.13 4.41
CA GLU A 273 2.32 15.17 3.35
C GLU A 273 2.91 14.78 1.99
N ALA A 274 4.07 15.34 1.63
CA ALA A 274 4.74 15.02 0.38
C ALA A 274 5.12 13.53 0.29
N HIS A 275 5.64 12.92 1.38
CA HIS A 275 5.99 11.51 1.44
C HIS A 275 4.76 10.61 1.37
N VAL A 276 3.69 10.96 2.07
CA VAL A 276 2.42 10.24 2.09
C VAL A 276 1.76 10.24 0.70
N LEU A 277 1.68 11.41 0.05
CA LEU A 277 1.07 11.55 -1.28
C LEU A 277 1.96 11.04 -2.43
N SER A 278 3.25 10.78 -2.16
CA SER A 278 4.18 10.19 -3.13
C SER A 278 4.20 8.66 -3.06
N ALA A 279 3.67 8.08 -2.01
CA ALA A 279 3.57 6.63 -1.87
C ALA A 279 2.47 6.08 -2.78
N VAL A 280 2.73 4.91 -3.33
CA VAL A 280 1.83 4.21 -4.23
C VAL A 280 1.63 2.77 -3.81
N GLN A 281 0.46 2.23 -4.09
CA GLN A 281 0.17 0.81 -3.84
C GLN A 281 0.90 -0.07 -4.84
N ARG A 282 1.60 -1.07 -4.32
CA ARG A 282 2.20 -2.12 -5.12
C ARG A 282 1.60 -3.46 -4.73
N SER A 283 0.80 -4.02 -5.61
CA SER A 283 0.15 -5.31 -5.41
C SER A 283 1.11 -6.48 -5.61
N SER A 284 0.88 -7.55 -4.86
CA SER A 284 1.50 -8.86 -4.99
C SER A 284 0.44 -9.95 -4.80
N GLU A 285 0.78 -11.22 -5.00
CA GLU A 285 -0.14 -12.34 -4.74
C GLU A 285 -0.57 -12.45 -3.25
N ALA A 286 0.24 -11.94 -2.34
CA ALA A 286 -0.01 -11.98 -0.89
C ALA A 286 -0.80 -10.77 -0.38
N GLY A 287 -1.02 -9.73 -1.19
CA GLY A 287 -1.63 -8.46 -0.81
C GLY A 287 -0.87 -7.27 -1.40
N TRP A 288 -1.01 -6.10 -0.80
CA TRP A 288 -0.33 -4.90 -1.28
C TRP A 288 0.54 -4.25 -0.20
N THR A 289 1.56 -3.53 -0.65
CA THR A 289 2.45 -2.70 0.17
C THR A 289 2.62 -1.33 -0.46
N LEU A 290 3.24 -0.42 0.26
CA LEU A 290 3.62 0.89 -0.30
C LEU A 290 4.99 0.81 -0.99
N SER A 291 5.14 1.55 -2.08
CA SER A 291 6.41 1.71 -2.78
C SER A 291 6.59 3.13 -3.31
N LYS A 292 7.82 3.49 -3.68
CA LYS A 292 8.12 4.74 -4.38
C LYS A 292 7.48 4.71 -5.78
N ASN A 293 6.90 5.81 -6.21
CA ASN A 293 6.38 5.96 -7.58
C ASN A 293 7.53 5.97 -8.63
N LYS A 294 7.18 5.93 -9.92
CA LYS A 294 8.16 5.94 -11.02
C LYS A 294 9.04 7.19 -11.05
N SER A 295 8.57 8.30 -10.48
CA SER A 295 9.37 9.53 -10.34
C SER A 295 10.38 9.46 -9.19
N ARG A 296 10.50 8.33 -8.50
CA ARG A 296 11.42 8.05 -7.39
C ARG A 296 11.35 9.07 -6.25
N ARG A 297 10.17 9.63 -6.00
CA ARG A 297 9.98 10.51 -4.86
C ARG A 297 10.11 9.74 -3.54
N VAL A 298 10.60 10.44 -2.55
CA VAL A 298 10.90 9.89 -1.21
C VAL A 298 9.60 9.58 -0.47
N ILE A 299 9.55 8.45 0.27
CA ILE A 299 8.38 8.00 1.05
C ILE A 299 8.75 7.58 2.48
N ASP A 300 9.97 7.80 2.93
CA ASP A 300 10.53 7.22 4.17
C ASP A 300 9.70 7.65 5.41
N ALA A 301 9.22 8.91 5.48
CA ALA A 301 8.32 9.33 6.56
C ALA A 301 6.95 8.61 6.50
N CYS A 302 6.47 8.26 5.32
CA CYS A 302 5.25 7.46 5.16
C CYS A 302 5.47 6.03 5.69
N ILE A 303 6.60 5.39 5.36
CA ILE A 303 6.95 4.05 5.84
C ILE A 303 7.12 4.05 7.36
N ALA A 304 7.87 5.01 7.91
CA ALA A 304 8.02 5.17 9.36
C ALA A 304 6.65 5.38 10.06
N MET A 305 5.76 6.17 9.48
CA MET A 305 4.39 6.36 9.98
C MET A 305 3.61 5.06 10.00
N VAL A 306 3.62 4.31 8.90
CA VAL A 306 2.91 3.02 8.77
C VAL A 306 3.36 2.04 9.84
N ILE A 307 4.67 1.92 10.07
CA ILE A 307 5.22 1.03 11.10
C ILE A 307 4.78 1.49 12.50
N ALA A 308 4.92 2.78 12.82
CA ALA A 308 4.55 3.31 14.14
C ALA A 308 3.04 3.17 14.43
N MET A 309 2.20 3.47 13.44
CA MET A 309 0.74 3.33 13.58
C MET A 309 0.31 1.88 13.79
N TYR A 310 0.89 0.96 13.03
CA TYR A 310 0.60 -0.46 13.18
C TYR A 310 0.96 -0.96 14.57
N ARG A 311 2.13 -0.58 15.10
CA ARG A 311 2.55 -0.93 16.48
C ARG A 311 1.63 -0.32 17.53
N ALA A 312 1.25 0.95 17.36
CA ALA A 312 0.31 1.63 18.26
C ALA A 312 -1.10 1.03 18.23
N GLY A 313 -1.48 0.37 17.14
CA GLY A 313 -2.78 -0.29 16.99
C GLY A 313 -2.83 -1.72 17.54
N GLN A 314 -1.68 -2.35 17.86
CA GLN A 314 -1.68 -3.71 18.41
C GLN A 314 -2.20 -3.72 19.85
N PRO A 315 -2.88 -4.82 20.28
CA PRO A 315 -3.22 -5.00 21.68
C PRO A 315 -1.95 -4.94 22.53
N GLN A 316 -1.92 -4.07 23.55
CA GLN A 316 -0.83 -4.08 24.50
C GLN A 316 -0.88 -5.37 25.32
N GLU A 317 0.19 -6.16 25.32
CA GLU A 317 0.38 -7.16 26.35
C GLU A 317 0.44 -6.41 27.68
N ALA A 318 -0.49 -6.71 28.57
CA ALA A 318 -0.52 -6.12 29.90
C ALA A 318 0.84 -6.42 30.57
N THR A 319 1.64 -5.37 30.81
CA THR A 319 2.82 -5.50 31.64
C THR A 319 2.34 -6.07 32.98
N PRO A 320 2.84 -7.21 33.46
CA PRO A 320 2.41 -7.73 34.74
C PRO A 320 2.73 -6.66 35.79
N GLU A 321 1.68 -6.10 36.44
CA GLU A 321 1.86 -5.31 37.63
C GLU A 321 2.59 -6.19 38.63
N PHE A 322 3.82 -5.83 38.95
CA PHE A 322 4.50 -6.39 40.10
C PHE A 322 3.69 -5.96 41.34
N ALA A 323 2.75 -6.79 41.75
CA ALA A 323 2.17 -6.70 43.07
C ALA A 323 3.29 -6.96 44.07
N GLY A 324 3.98 -5.88 44.44
CA GLY A 324 4.95 -5.91 45.53
C GLY A 324 4.24 -6.27 46.82
N ALA A 325 4.20 -7.56 47.16
CA ALA A 325 3.88 -8.00 48.48
C ALA A 325 5.02 -7.55 49.42
N TRP A 326 4.77 -6.49 50.16
CA TRP A 326 5.58 -6.18 51.35
C TRP A 326 5.18 -7.17 52.42
N LEU A 327 6.08 -8.09 52.78
CA LEU A 327 6.10 -8.80 54.04
C LEU A 327 7.17 -8.19 54.93
#